data_423ea56085abcffaf54596352f82f74c
#
_entry.id   423ea56085abcffaf54596352f82f74c
#
_cell.length_a   1.000
_cell.length_b   1.000
_cell.length_c   1.000
_cell.angle_alpha   90.00
_cell.angle_beta   90.00
_cell.angle_gamma   90.00
#
_symmetry.space_group_name_H-M   'P 1'
#
loop_
_entity.id
_entity.type
_entity.pdbx_description
1 polymer ?
#
loop_
_entity_poly.entity_id
_entity_poly.type
_entity_poly.pdbx_seq_one_letter_code
_entity_poly.pdbx_strand_id
1 'polypeptide(L)'
;SGIVPEPIGNSHFVHMPYNSFLTKDYPIVIAAVGDQFWPRLIKLFHNSKLQDSKYATAYERQKDKNELEKIIQDELIKEKSAYWLDLLEKESVPCARVNNIEQAINDEQVKHRNMLVDVPHPNGGSVKVPGNPIKLSEVTTEEFLAPPLLGEHTKEVLTDWLGYTSADLESLDAQQIIEILK
;
A
#
# COMPACT_ATOMS: atom_id res chain seq x y z
N SER A 1 20.88 13.75 -19.11
CA SER A 1 20.11 13.29 -20.28
C SER A 1 19.35 14.43 -20.99
N GLY A 2 19.11 15.56 -20.34
CA GLY A 2 18.32 16.68 -20.89
C GLY A 2 16.82 16.39 -21.04
N ILE A 3 16.35 15.22 -20.59
CA ILE A 3 14.94 14.84 -20.63
C ILE A 3 14.33 15.07 -19.24
N VAL A 4 13.25 15.84 -19.20
CA VAL A 4 12.41 15.98 -18.00
C VAL A 4 11.44 14.80 -17.98
N PRO A 5 11.48 13.93 -16.93
CA PRO A 5 10.56 12.81 -16.86
C PRO A 5 9.14 13.29 -16.58
N GLU A 6 8.16 12.70 -17.28
CA GLU A 6 6.74 12.94 -17.07
C GLU A 6 6.10 11.79 -16.28
N PRO A 7 4.92 12.00 -15.63
CA PRO A 7 4.18 10.94 -14.97
C PRO A 7 3.82 9.81 -15.95
N ILE A 8 4.10 8.56 -15.56
CA ILE A 8 3.86 7.37 -16.40
C ILE A 8 2.81 6.41 -15.80
N GLY A 9 2.00 6.90 -14.85
CA GLY A 9 1.00 6.09 -14.17
C GLY A 9 1.63 5.01 -13.28
N ASN A 10 1.09 3.79 -13.33
CA ASN A 10 1.58 2.65 -12.53
C ASN A 10 2.79 1.94 -13.13
N SER A 11 3.27 2.42 -14.26
CA SER A 11 4.35 1.79 -15.00
C SER A 11 5.73 2.16 -14.44
N HIS A 12 6.78 1.41 -14.80
CA HIS A 12 8.14 1.69 -14.40
C HIS A 12 8.98 2.26 -15.56
N PHE A 13 9.93 3.17 -15.26
CA PHE A 13 10.77 3.81 -16.28
C PHE A 13 11.77 2.85 -16.95
N VAL A 14 12.19 1.79 -16.26
CA VAL A 14 13.24 0.88 -16.73
C VAL A 14 12.72 -0.53 -16.94
N HIS A 15 11.90 -1.04 -16.03
CA HIS A 15 11.46 -2.44 -16.03
C HIS A 15 10.15 -2.61 -16.78
N MET A 16 10.10 -3.67 -17.61
CA MET A 16 8.94 -4.05 -18.40
C MET A 16 8.83 -5.58 -18.47
N PRO A 17 7.65 -6.15 -18.13
CA PRO A 17 6.47 -5.49 -17.62
C PRO A 17 6.58 -5.16 -16.11
N TYR A 18 6.20 -3.95 -15.79
CA TYR A 18 5.98 -3.49 -14.43
C TYR A 18 4.79 -2.54 -14.46
N ASN A 19 3.60 -3.07 -14.27
CA ASN A 19 2.36 -2.30 -14.39
C ASN A 19 1.20 -3.05 -13.73
N SER A 20 0.03 -2.38 -13.63
CA SER A 20 -1.24 -3.03 -13.37
C SER A 20 -1.93 -3.40 -14.68
N PHE A 21 -2.52 -4.60 -14.72
CA PHE A 21 -3.22 -5.13 -15.88
C PHE A 21 -4.62 -5.59 -15.49
N LEU A 22 -5.57 -5.41 -16.40
CA LEU A 22 -6.93 -5.91 -16.21
C LEU A 22 -6.98 -7.40 -16.52
N THR A 23 -7.71 -8.14 -15.71
CA THR A 23 -8.14 -9.50 -16.01
C THR A 23 -9.65 -9.54 -16.21
N LYS A 24 -10.23 -10.70 -16.38
CA LYS A 24 -11.67 -10.85 -16.58
C LYS A 24 -12.52 -10.37 -15.40
N ASP A 25 -11.96 -10.32 -14.19
CA ASP A 25 -12.67 -9.95 -12.97
C ASP A 25 -12.00 -8.82 -12.17
N TYR A 26 -10.74 -8.94 -11.84
CA TYR A 26 -10.00 -7.97 -11.01
C TYR A 26 -8.64 -7.62 -11.64
N PRO A 27 -8.18 -6.38 -11.49
CA PRO A 27 -6.83 -6.04 -11.92
C PRO A 27 -5.78 -6.74 -11.07
N ILE A 28 -4.65 -7.08 -11.71
CA ILE A 28 -3.45 -7.62 -11.07
C ILE A 28 -2.26 -6.72 -11.37
N VAL A 29 -1.26 -6.73 -10.48
CA VAL A 29 0.05 -6.13 -10.72
C VAL A 29 1.02 -7.24 -11.13
N ILE A 30 1.84 -6.98 -12.14
CA ILE A 30 3.00 -7.79 -12.49
C ILE A 30 4.23 -6.89 -12.35
N ALA A 31 5.24 -7.34 -11.60
CA ALA A 31 6.47 -6.59 -11.32
C ALA A 31 7.70 -7.42 -11.71
N ALA A 32 7.87 -7.67 -13.01
CA ALA A 32 8.98 -8.45 -13.55
C ALA A 32 10.27 -7.60 -13.60
N VAL A 33 10.84 -7.36 -12.43
CA VAL A 33 12.09 -6.60 -12.26
C VAL A 33 13.29 -7.48 -12.56
N GLY A 34 13.93 -7.24 -13.69
CA GLY A 34 15.09 -8.01 -14.16
C GLY A 34 14.77 -8.96 -15.30
N ASP A 35 15.79 -9.27 -16.09
CA ASP A 35 15.64 -10.02 -17.34
C ASP A 35 15.29 -11.51 -17.11
N GLN A 36 15.59 -12.04 -15.93
CA GLN A 36 15.31 -13.44 -15.56
C GLN A 36 13.80 -13.76 -15.48
N PHE A 37 12.95 -12.76 -15.27
CA PHE A 37 11.51 -12.96 -15.21
C PHE A 37 10.82 -12.99 -16.58
N TRP A 38 11.44 -12.36 -17.58
CA TRP A 38 10.86 -12.29 -18.93
C TRP A 38 10.62 -13.69 -19.54
N PRO A 39 11.61 -14.60 -19.63
CA PRO A 39 11.40 -15.91 -20.19
C PRO A 39 10.39 -16.76 -19.39
N ARG A 40 10.24 -16.52 -18.08
CA ARG A 40 9.25 -17.20 -17.24
C ARG A 40 7.84 -16.71 -17.57
N LEU A 41 7.68 -15.39 -17.68
CA LEU A 41 6.40 -14.74 -18.00
C LEU A 41 5.90 -15.14 -19.38
N ILE A 42 6.74 -15.07 -20.42
CA ILE A 42 6.30 -15.29 -21.80
C ILE A 42 5.90 -16.74 -22.09
N LYS A 43 6.35 -17.71 -21.28
CA LYS A 43 5.86 -19.10 -21.36
C LYS A 43 4.36 -19.22 -21.10
N LEU A 44 3.80 -18.31 -20.31
CA LEU A 44 2.39 -18.31 -19.95
C LEU A 44 1.50 -17.80 -21.09
N PHE A 45 2.10 -17.12 -22.07
CA PHE A 45 1.38 -16.53 -23.19
C PHE A 45 1.68 -17.24 -24.52
N HIS A 46 0.65 -17.60 -25.24
CA HIS A 46 0.78 -18.21 -26.57
C HIS A 46 0.89 -17.16 -27.68
N ASN A 47 1.89 -16.26 -27.55
CA ASN A 47 2.09 -15.16 -28.50
C ASN A 47 3.55 -15.12 -28.98
N SER A 48 3.76 -15.35 -30.29
CA SER A 48 5.09 -15.43 -30.89
C SER A 48 5.85 -14.09 -30.86
N LYS A 49 5.16 -12.95 -30.85
CA LYS A 49 5.81 -11.62 -30.70
C LYS A 49 6.54 -11.47 -29.38
N LEU A 50 5.97 -11.97 -28.28
CA LEU A 50 6.63 -11.93 -26.98
C LEU A 50 7.88 -12.81 -26.92
N GLN A 51 7.97 -13.82 -27.77
CA GLN A 51 9.08 -14.79 -27.83
C GLN A 51 10.23 -14.31 -28.73
N ASP A 52 10.12 -13.15 -29.37
CA ASP A 52 11.20 -12.59 -30.18
C ASP A 52 12.44 -12.33 -29.31
N SER A 53 13.58 -12.87 -29.74
CA SER A 53 14.86 -12.77 -29.02
C SER A 53 15.34 -11.34 -28.81
N LYS A 54 14.87 -10.38 -29.60
CA LYS A 54 15.16 -8.95 -29.39
C LYS A 54 14.71 -8.45 -28.02
N TYR A 55 13.69 -9.06 -27.41
CA TYR A 55 13.16 -8.69 -26.11
C TYR A 55 13.85 -9.36 -24.90
N ALA A 56 15.01 -9.97 -25.11
CA ALA A 56 15.75 -10.61 -24.02
C ALA A 56 16.17 -9.64 -22.91
N THR A 57 16.42 -8.36 -23.22
CA THR A 57 16.82 -7.34 -22.25
C THR A 57 15.72 -6.33 -21.95
N ALA A 58 15.70 -5.81 -20.71
CA ALA A 58 14.77 -4.78 -20.31
C ALA A 58 14.88 -3.52 -21.18
N TYR A 59 16.09 -3.18 -21.62
CA TYR A 59 16.34 -2.03 -22.50
C TYR A 59 15.61 -2.14 -23.85
N GLU A 60 15.65 -3.32 -24.47
CA GLU A 60 14.96 -3.52 -25.76
C GLU A 60 13.44 -3.55 -25.57
N ARG A 61 12.97 -4.18 -24.47
CA ARG A 61 11.53 -4.15 -24.14
C ARG A 61 10.97 -2.75 -23.91
N GLN A 62 11.76 -1.86 -23.32
CA GLN A 62 11.33 -0.48 -23.09
C GLN A 62 11.08 0.30 -24.38
N LYS A 63 11.79 0.01 -25.46
CA LYS A 63 11.57 0.67 -26.77
C LYS A 63 10.17 0.39 -27.33
N ASP A 64 9.70 -0.85 -27.15
CA ASP A 64 8.42 -1.30 -27.66
C ASP A 64 7.37 -1.50 -26.54
N LYS A 65 7.57 -0.81 -25.40
CA LYS A 65 6.80 -1.00 -24.17
C LYS A 65 5.28 -1.01 -24.40
N ASN A 66 4.76 0.01 -25.07
CA ASN A 66 3.31 0.16 -25.27
C ASN A 66 2.72 -1.00 -26.08
N GLU A 67 3.43 -1.50 -27.08
CA GLU A 67 3.01 -2.65 -27.87
C GLU A 67 3.04 -3.92 -27.04
N LEU A 68 4.13 -4.16 -26.28
CA LEU A 68 4.27 -5.36 -25.45
C LEU A 68 3.28 -5.39 -24.30
N GLU A 69 3.05 -4.27 -23.62
CA GLU A 69 2.03 -4.15 -22.56
C GLU A 69 0.63 -4.40 -23.11
N LYS A 70 0.34 -3.91 -24.33
CA LYS A 70 -0.93 -4.20 -24.99
C LYS A 70 -1.11 -5.70 -25.27
N ILE A 71 -0.09 -6.37 -25.78
CA ILE A 71 -0.14 -7.83 -26.04
C ILE A 71 -0.38 -8.58 -24.73
N ILE A 72 0.33 -8.22 -23.66
CA ILE A 72 0.15 -8.84 -22.33
C ILE A 72 -1.28 -8.58 -21.82
N GLN A 73 -1.78 -7.35 -21.95
CA GLN A 73 -3.14 -6.99 -21.57
C GLN A 73 -4.19 -7.80 -22.33
N ASP A 74 -4.02 -7.96 -23.64
CA ASP A 74 -4.93 -8.71 -24.51
C ASP A 74 -4.94 -10.22 -24.15
N GLU A 75 -3.88 -10.76 -23.57
CA GLU A 75 -3.84 -12.11 -23.01
C GLU A 75 -4.51 -12.18 -21.63
N LEU A 76 -4.16 -11.28 -20.72
CA LEU A 76 -4.61 -11.32 -19.31
C LEU A 76 -6.12 -11.14 -19.18
N ILE A 77 -6.76 -10.38 -20.06
CA ILE A 77 -8.22 -10.14 -20.02
C ILE A 77 -9.05 -11.41 -20.33
N LYS A 78 -8.45 -12.45 -20.88
CA LYS A 78 -9.15 -13.69 -21.29
C LYS A 78 -9.59 -14.54 -20.11
N GLU A 79 -8.85 -14.48 -18.99
CA GLU A 79 -9.10 -15.30 -17.81
C GLU A 79 -9.20 -14.47 -16.53
N LYS A 80 -9.67 -15.10 -15.44
CA LYS A 80 -9.82 -14.49 -14.12
C LYS A 80 -8.45 -14.27 -13.46
N SER A 81 -8.41 -13.30 -12.56
CA SER A 81 -7.21 -12.96 -11.77
C SER A 81 -6.63 -14.18 -11.03
N ALA A 82 -7.47 -15.01 -10.42
CA ALA A 82 -7.01 -16.20 -9.70
C ALA A 82 -6.25 -17.20 -10.60
N TYR A 83 -6.70 -17.39 -11.85
CA TYR A 83 -6.00 -18.22 -12.82
C TYR A 83 -4.59 -17.69 -13.13
N TRP A 84 -4.50 -16.40 -13.42
CA TRP A 84 -3.21 -15.78 -13.75
C TRP A 84 -2.26 -15.72 -12.57
N LEU A 85 -2.75 -15.40 -11.37
CA LEU A 85 -1.93 -15.37 -10.17
C LEU A 85 -1.32 -16.73 -9.85
N ASP A 86 -2.11 -17.82 -9.94
CA ASP A 86 -1.62 -19.20 -9.75
C ASP A 86 -0.50 -19.55 -10.74
N LEU A 87 -0.66 -19.20 -12.01
CA LEU A 87 0.37 -19.46 -13.03
C LEU A 87 1.64 -18.61 -12.82
N LEU A 88 1.48 -17.32 -12.53
CA LEU A 88 2.58 -16.40 -12.30
C LEU A 88 3.39 -16.80 -11.06
N GLU A 89 2.72 -17.20 -9.99
CA GLU A 89 3.37 -17.70 -8.76
C GLU A 89 4.15 -18.99 -9.01
N LYS A 90 3.59 -19.95 -9.76
CA LYS A 90 4.28 -21.20 -10.14
C LYS A 90 5.56 -20.93 -10.94
N GLU A 91 5.56 -19.94 -11.80
CA GLU A 91 6.75 -19.50 -12.54
C GLU A 91 7.62 -18.53 -11.74
N SER A 92 7.28 -18.26 -10.47
CA SER A 92 7.98 -17.31 -9.59
C SER A 92 8.11 -15.91 -10.20
N VAL A 93 7.09 -15.45 -10.89
CA VAL A 93 6.99 -14.08 -11.40
C VAL A 93 6.28 -13.23 -10.35
N PRO A 94 6.90 -12.15 -9.85
CA PRO A 94 6.29 -11.28 -8.85
C PRO A 94 4.97 -10.69 -9.34
N CYS A 95 3.90 -10.99 -8.63
CA CYS A 95 2.55 -10.55 -8.96
C CYS A 95 1.71 -10.40 -7.70
N ALA A 96 0.65 -9.62 -7.79
CA ALA A 96 -0.35 -9.47 -6.74
C ALA A 96 -1.69 -9.00 -7.31
N ARG A 97 -2.77 -9.30 -6.61
CA ARG A 97 -4.08 -8.72 -6.90
C ARG A 97 -4.13 -7.26 -6.45
N VAL A 98 -4.80 -6.40 -7.21
CA VAL A 98 -5.15 -5.07 -6.74
C VAL A 98 -6.41 -5.17 -5.88
N ASN A 99 -6.25 -4.98 -4.58
CA ASN A 99 -7.33 -5.05 -3.60
C ASN A 99 -8.00 -3.68 -3.42
N ASN A 100 -9.31 -3.66 -3.21
CA ASN A 100 -9.98 -2.52 -2.63
C ASN A 100 -9.73 -2.47 -1.10
N ILE A 101 -10.20 -1.41 -0.43
CA ILE A 101 -9.96 -1.23 1.02
C ILE A 101 -10.55 -2.38 1.83
N GLU A 102 -11.77 -2.82 1.54
CA GLU A 102 -12.40 -3.95 2.23
C GLU A 102 -11.58 -5.23 2.10
N GLN A 103 -11.08 -5.53 0.90
CA GLN A 103 -10.23 -6.70 0.63
C GLN A 103 -8.88 -6.57 1.33
N ALA A 104 -8.27 -5.37 1.32
CA ALA A 104 -7.00 -5.13 1.98
C ALA A 104 -7.07 -5.31 3.50
N ILE A 105 -8.10 -4.78 4.16
CA ILE A 105 -8.29 -4.94 5.61
C ILE A 105 -8.66 -6.38 6.02
N ASN A 106 -9.18 -7.16 5.08
CA ASN A 106 -9.53 -8.57 5.30
C ASN A 106 -8.43 -9.55 4.86
N ASP A 107 -7.33 -9.06 4.31
CA ASP A 107 -6.18 -9.87 3.93
C ASP A 107 -5.59 -10.62 5.13
N GLU A 108 -5.25 -11.90 4.92
CA GLU A 108 -4.74 -12.78 5.98
C GLU A 108 -3.44 -12.26 6.60
N GLN A 109 -2.54 -11.69 5.78
CA GLN A 109 -1.28 -11.13 6.25
C GLN A 109 -1.51 -9.85 7.06
N VAL A 110 -2.43 -8.99 6.63
CA VAL A 110 -2.83 -7.77 7.36
C VAL A 110 -3.38 -8.13 8.73
N LYS A 111 -4.25 -9.15 8.81
CA LYS A 111 -4.79 -9.67 10.08
C LYS A 111 -3.71 -10.33 10.94
N HIS A 112 -2.90 -11.22 10.36
CA HIS A 112 -1.83 -11.91 11.07
C HIS A 112 -0.83 -10.93 11.70
N ARG A 113 -0.53 -9.84 11.00
CA ARG A 113 0.38 -8.80 11.49
C ARG A 113 -0.28 -7.79 12.43
N ASN A 114 -1.54 -7.98 12.81
CA ASN A 114 -2.29 -7.06 13.67
C ASN A 114 -2.20 -5.60 13.15
N MET A 115 -2.41 -5.43 11.84
CA MET A 115 -2.29 -4.13 11.19
C MET A 115 -3.56 -3.28 11.30
N LEU A 116 -4.61 -3.83 11.90
CA LEU A 116 -5.83 -3.12 12.28
C LEU A 116 -6.18 -3.50 13.71
N VAL A 117 -6.33 -2.50 14.55
CA VAL A 117 -6.60 -2.66 15.98
C VAL A 117 -7.85 -1.90 16.37
N ASP A 118 -8.60 -2.47 17.31
CA ASP A 118 -9.76 -1.80 17.90
C ASP A 118 -9.31 -1.03 19.13
N VAL A 119 -9.46 0.29 19.10
CA VAL A 119 -9.10 1.18 20.20
C VAL A 119 -10.36 1.66 20.90
N PRO A 120 -10.53 1.49 22.20
CA PRO A 120 -11.68 2.02 22.95
C PRO A 120 -11.78 3.54 22.74
N HIS A 121 -13.00 4.05 22.61
CA HIS A 121 -13.24 5.49 22.46
C HIS A 121 -13.90 6.03 23.75
N PRO A 122 -13.46 7.20 24.29
CA PRO A 122 -13.99 7.75 25.53
C PRO A 122 -15.52 7.96 25.53
N ASN A 123 -16.11 8.26 24.37
CA ASN A 123 -17.55 8.42 24.20
C ASN A 123 -18.32 7.11 24.03
N GLY A 124 -17.67 5.97 24.26
CA GLY A 124 -18.22 4.62 24.13
C GLY A 124 -17.95 3.95 22.79
N GLY A 125 -17.93 2.59 22.82
CA GLY A 125 -17.59 1.78 21.66
C GLY A 125 -16.09 1.68 21.39
N SER A 126 -15.74 1.32 20.16
CA SER A 126 -14.34 1.25 19.70
C SER A 126 -14.22 1.81 18.29
N VAL A 127 -13.04 2.29 17.96
CA VAL A 127 -12.66 2.75 16.63
C VAL A 127 -11.56 1.86 16.09
N LYS A 128 -11.73 1.40 14.86
CA LYS A 128 -10.70 0.61 14.18
C LYS A 128 -9.67 1.53 13.54
N VAL A 129 -8.42 1.40 13.96
CA VAL A 129 -7.30 2.23 13.50
C VAL A 129 -6.16 1.35 12.94
N PRO A 130 -5.26 1.90 12.10
CA PRO A 130 -4.06 1.20 11.70
C PRO A 130 -3.18 0.87 12.91
N GLY A 131 -2.73 -0.39 13.00
CA GLY A 131 -1.78 -0.85 14.00
C GLY A 131 -0.34 -0.41 13.67
N ASN A 132 0.59 -0.66 14.60
CA ASN A 132 1.99 -0.36 14.39
C ASN A 132 2.61 -1.35 13.37
N PRO A 133 3.21 -0.88 12.24
CA PRO A 133 3.86 -1.76 11.27
C PRO A 133 5.19 -2.32 11.76
N ILE A 134 5.83 -1.68 12.74
CA ILE A 134 7.10 -2.11 13.32
C ILE A 134 6.82 -3.17 14.40
N LYS A 135 7.19 -4.41 14.12
CA LYS A 135 7.04 -5.54 15.05
C LYS A 135 8.42 -5.96 15.54
N LEU A 136 8.69 -5.72 16.82
CA LEU A 136 9.95 -6.07 17.45
C LEU A 136 9.79 -7.39 18.24
N SER A 137 10.78 -8.28 18.14
CA SER A 137 10.75 -9.58 18.84
C SER A 137 10.71 -9.48 20.36
N GLU A 138 11.30 -8.42 20.90
CA GLU A 138 11.35 -8.17 22.35
C GLU A 138 10.08 -7.48 22.89
N VAL A 139 9.19 -6.99 22.00
CA VAL A 139 7.93 -6.36 22.38
C VAL A 139 6.80 -7.35 22.20
N THR A 140 6.36 -7.95 23.31
CA THR A 140 5.33 -9.01 23.31
C THR A 140 3.91 -8.46 23.34
N THR A 141 3.72 -7.22 23.76
CA THR A 141 2.42 -6.55 23.86
C THR A 141 2.44 -5.20 23.15
N GLU A 142 1.39 -4.91 22.42
CA GLU A 142 1.16 -3.61 21.80
C GLU A 142 0.01 -2.92 22.54
N GLU A 143 0.29 -1.76 23.11
CA GLU A 143 -0.72 -0.91 23.74
C GLU A 143 -1.12 0.21 22.81
N PHE A 144 -2.42 0.39 22.62
CA PHE A 144 -3.00 1.45 21.80
C PHE A 144 -3.91 2.30 22.67
N LEU A 145 -3.58 3.58 22.76
CA LEU A 145 -4.40 4.55 23.49
C LEU A 145 -5.44 5.16 22.56
N ALA A 146 -6.57 5.51 23.14
CA ALA A 146 -7.59 6.26 22.42
C ALA A 146 -7.06 7.62 21.96
N PRO A 147 -7.52 8.14 20.80
CA PRO A 147 -7.24 9.52 20.45
C PRO A 147 -7.85 10.43 21.53
N PRO A 148 -7.13 11.48 21.95
CA PRO A 148 -7.61 12.37 23.01
C PRO A 148 -8.85 13.16 22.57
N LEU A 149 -9.70 13.46 23.52
CA LEU A 149 -10.78 14.42 23.33
C LEU A 149 -10.22 15.85 23.26
N LEU A 150 -10.99 16.75 22.68
CA LEU A 150 -10.61 18.17 22.63
C LEU A 150 -10.44 18.71 24.04
N GLY A 151 -9.27 19.30 24.33
CA GLY A 151 -8.95 19.85 25.65
C GLY A 151 -8.54 18.85 26.73
N GLU A 152 -8.52 17.54 26.46
CA GLU A 152 -8.25 16.48 27.45
C GLU A 152 -6.91 16.68 28.17
N HIS A 153 -5.86 17.03 27.45
CA HIS A 153 -4.52 17.21 28.01
C HIS A 153 -4.11 18.68 28.17
N THR A 154 -5.01 19.62 27.94
CA THR A 154 -4.69 21.06 28.02
C THR A 154 -4.12 21.43 29.39
N LYS A 155 -4.75 20.99 30.48
CA LYS A 155 -4.29 21.26 31.82
C LYS A 155 -2.90 20.65 32.06
N GLU A 156 -2.72 19.38 31.81
CA GLU A 156 -1.44 18.67 32.00
C GLU A 156 -0.30 19.34 31.25
N VAL A 157 -0.46 19.63 29.97
CA VAL A 157 0.58 20.27 29.15
C VAL A 157 0.94 21.66 29.66
N LEU A 158 -0.05 22.49 30.01
CA LEU A 158 0.21 23.84 30.47
C LEU A 158 0.82 23.86 31.86
N THR A 159 0.41 22.96 32.79
CA THR A 159 1.00 22.94 34.14
C THR A 159 2.34 22.23 34.16
N ASP A 160 2.41 21.00 33.67
CA ASP A 160 3.55 20.11 33.91
C ASP A 160 4.73 20.42 32.99
N TRP A 161 4.43 20.85 31.75
CA TRP A 161 5.47 21.14 30.77
C TRP A 161 5.83 22.63 30.68
N LEU A 162 4.85 23.51 30.86
CA LEU A 162 5.04 24.95 30.67
C LEU A 162 5.01 25.77 31.99
N GLY A 163 4.69 25.12 33.11
CA GLY A 163 4.74 25.74 34.43
C GLY A 163 3.63 26.77 34.73
N TYR A 164 2.52 26.73 34.01
CA TYR A 164 1.37 27.59 34.29
C TYR A 164 0.74 27.20 35.62
N THR A 165 0.30 28.21 36.36
CA THR A 165 -0.43 28.03 37.63
C THR A 165 -1.92 27.76 37.35
N SER A 166 -2.64 27.24 38.35
CA SER A 166 -4.09 27.11 38.27
C SER A 166 -4.81 28.43 38.01
N ALA A 167 -4.29 29.53 38.58
CA ALA A 167 -4.85 30.87 38.36
C ALA A 167 -4.66 31.32 36.89
N ASP A 168 -3.51 31.01 36.29
CA ASP A 168 -3.28 31.29 34.87
C ASP A 168 -4.26 30.51 33.98
N LEU A 169 -4.49 29.25 34.29
CA LEU A 169 -5.45 28.40 33.54
C LEU A 169 -6.89 28.91 33.64
N GLU A 170 -7.32 29.30 34.85
CA GLU A 170 -8.65 29.89 35.08
C GLU A 170 -8.81 31.19 34.28
N SER A 171 -7.76 32.01 34.23
CA SER A 171 -7.75 33.26 33.47
C SER A 171 -7.86 33.02 31.97
N LEU A 172 -7.12 32.03 31.44
CA LEU A 172 -7.13 31.68 30.02
C LEU A 172 -8.46 31.05 29.60
N ASP A 173 -9.05 30.20 30.44
CA ASP A 173 -10.36 29.58 30.21
C ASP A 173 -11.47 30.63 30.21
N ALA A 174 -11.45 31.55 31.18
CA ALA A 174 -12.39 32.66 31.26
C ALA A 174 -12.31 33.62 30.04
N GLN A 175 -11.13 33.75 29.43
CA GLN A 175 -10.91 34.52 28.21
C GLN A 175 -11.23 33.70 26.93
N GLN A 176 -11.63 32.46 27.06
CA GLN A 176 -11.89 31.53 25.93
C GLN A 176 -10.67 31.33 25.02
N ILE A 177 -9.46 31.42 25.56
CA ILE A 177 -8.21 31.18 24.86
C ILE A 177 -7.91 29.66 24.82
N ILE A 178 -8.27 28.97 25.90
CA ILE A 178 -8.13 27.52 26.02
C ILE A 178 -9.47 26.87 26.34
N GLU A 179 -9.58 25.55 26.08
CA GLU A 179 -10.66 24.73 26.58
C GLU A 179 -10.05 23.61 27.44
N ILE A 180 -10.60 23.44 28.63
CA ILE A 180 -10.20 22.40 29.57
C ILE A 180 -11.34 21.41 29.66
N LEU A 181 -11.09 20.17 29.32
CA LEU A 181 -12.08 19.11 29.48
C LEU A 181 -12.39 18.93 30.98
N LYS A 182 -13.67 19.02 31.31
CA LYS A 182 -14.19 18.93 32.70
C LYS A 182 -14.52 17.50 33.09
#